data_f6e197990f221f9bdcdf700e0c81d53f
#
_entry.id   f6e197990f221f9bdcdf700e0c81d53f
#
_cell.length_a   1.000
_cell.length_b   1.000
_cell.length_c   1.000
_cell.angle_alpha   90.00
_cell.angle_beta   90.00
_cell.angle_gamma   90.00
#
_symmetry.space_group_name_H-M   'P 1'
#
loop_
_entity.id
_entity.type
_entity.pdbx_description
1 polymer ?
#
loop_
_entity_poly.entity_id
_entity_poly.type
_entity_poly.pdbx_seq_one_letter_code
_entity_poly.pdbx_strand_id
1 'polypeptide(L)'
;MVVRSQARMVNQPHVPTGITARSLLLVSSGTVRKCEKESMMAKVIKKMTKWGLPAAKVTLAVSLAMSPLVTTQATAFDGLDGLDFGTFVQRGLERTSQVWFGVGKPLNASAAPSSVPYRTAAQNASAQVLIADGLKAEYVTRNAGNAADMFAFWPSDESPTHLIFCIEGGRQDLGTFLPGGMIRKFNPGVQRIKLSDGSVETILRGTIACDGIRRTAWQTILATEEASDGGAYEIINPLNVTNQTITDRTLGTIIDENGLPSTSIVKRTALPKMAWEGIGITPEGVVYAGDELRPGTLANADGGAMFKFVPANPRVGNSPIGSLSESPLTAGNVYALQVSCQSGSQQLGQGCEIGNGAWINVSAANARTDANTVGATGYYRPEDLELDDLFDGPGTRFCWTNTGLADGGNYGEVLCGVDSSPLTANATQRTVVVNRFVEGDQDMNQPDNFAFQPKTGNHYVIEDNPNGDIFACLPDGADRDIKTDGCVKILSVKDTSAEPTGFKFTADGKTAYLSIQHSDDTSMPKVDDYATDDIIKITGFRIPFRFQH
;
A
#
# COMPACT_ATOMS: atom_id res chain seq x y z
N MET A 1 -6.95 -58.40 -10.19
CA MET A 1 -7.52 -58.46 -11.53
C MET A 1 -7.12 -57.17 -12.28
N VAL A 2 -6.13 -57.32 -13.13
CA VAL A 2 -5.45 -56.23 -13.85
C VAL A 2 -6.15 -56.09 -15.21
N VAL A 3 -6.57 -54.91 -15.58
CA VAL A 3 -6.90 -54.59 -16.99
C VAL A 3 -6.15 -53.34 -17.42
N ARG A 4 -5.14 -53.57 -18.29
CA ARG A 4 -4.50 -52.55 -19.12
C ARG A 4 -5.43 -52.28 -20.32
N SER A 5 -5.50 -51.05 -20.77
CA SER A 5 -5.88 -50.76 -22.15
C SER A 5 -5.05 -49.56 -22.69
N GLN A 6 -4.67 -49.78 -23.93
CA GLN A 6 -3.60 -49.18 -24.71
C GLN A 6 -3.93 -47.78 -25.24
N ALA A 7 -2.87 -47.02 -25.45
CA ALA A 7 -2.81 -45.78 -26.21
C ALA A 7 -3.14 -45.99 -27.72
N ARG A 8 -3.84 -45.03 -28.31
CA ARG A 8 -3.87 -44.79 -29.76
C ARG A 8 -3.32 -43.41 -30.06
N MET A 9 -2.19 -43.45 -30.80
CA MET A 9 -1.66 -42.27 -31.51
C MET A 9 -2.60 -41.92 -32.68
N VAL A 10 -2.83 -40.66 -32.91
CA VAL A 10 -3.37 -40.14 -34.15
C VAL A 10 -2.52 -38.94 -34.61
N ASN A 11 -2.07 -39.05 -35.85
CA ASN A 11 -1.20 -38.27 -36.69
C ASN A 11 -1.33 -36.72 -36.59
N GLN A 12 -0.18 -36.07 -36.64
CA GLN A 12 0.02 -34.67 -37.07
C GLN A 12 -0.05 -34.55 -38.61
N PRO A 13 -0.53 -33.43 -39.14
CA PRO A 13 -0.20 -33.03 -40.52
C PRO A 13 0.91 -31.96 -40.56
N HIS A 14 1.71 -32.10 -41.60
CA HIS A 14 2.87 -31.35 -42.03
C HIS A 14 2.69 -29.82 -42.15
N VAL A 15 3.69 -29.08 -41.74
CA VAL A 15 3.96 -27.68 -42.08
C VAL A 15 4.79 -27.61 -43.36
N PRO A 16 4.45 -26.77 -44.35
CA PRO A 16 5.39 -26.41 -45.43
C PRO A 16 6.21 -25.18 -45.05
N THR A 17 7.51 -25.33 -45.16
CA THR A 17 8.53 -24.30 -45.11
C THR A 17 8.53 -23.40 -46.34
N GLY A 18 8.76 -22.11 -46.12
CA GLY A 18 9.46 -21.23 -47.04
C GLY A 18 8.65 -20.10 -47.67
N ILE A 19 8.95 -18.87 -47.24
CA ILE A 19 9.11 -17.72 -48.18
C ILE A 19 10.09 -16.73 -47.53
N THR A 20 11.04 -16.36 -48.35
CA THR A 20 12.21 -15.50 -48.10
C THR A 20 11.86 -14.03 -48.03
N ALA A 21 12.63 -13.31 -47.23
CA ALA A 21 12.67 -11.87 -47.17
C ALA A 21 13.04 -11.20 -48.50
N ARG A 22 12.36 -10.12 -48.85
CA ARG A 22 12.93 -9.03 -49.69
C ARG A 22 12.35 -7.69 -49.25
N SER A 23 13.29 -6.80 -49.00
CA SER A 23 13.21 -5.38 -48.68
C SER A 23 12.35 -4.58 -49.66
N LEU A 24 11.63 -3.59 -49.14
CA LEU A 24 11.29 -2.36 -49.87
C LEU A 24 11.37 -1.17 -48.93
N LEU A 25 12.42 -0.38 -49.08
CA LEU A 25 12.50 1.00 -48.64
C LEU A 25 11.50 1.82 -49.44
N LEU A 26 10.62 2.55 -48.77
CA LEU A 26 9.92 3.70 -49.33
C LEU A 26 10.09 4.88 -48.40
N VAL A 27 10.91 5.82 -48.82
CA VAL A 27 11.06 7.15 -48.26
C VAL A 27 9.81 7.97 -48.65
N SER A 28 9.05 8.44 -47.69
CA SER A 28 8.12 9.54 -47.94
C SER A 28 8.40 10.67 -46.95
N SER A 29 8.88 11.75 -47.51
CA SER A 29 9.03 13.05 -46.85
C SER A 29 7.66 13.61 -46.42
N GLY A 30 7.39 13.59 -45.12
CA GLY A 30 6.22 14.20 -44.54
C GLY A 30 6.59 15.45 -43.75
N THR A 31 6.12 16.59 -44.24
CA THR A 31 6.24 17.92 -43.64
C THR A 31 5.57 17.90 -42.23
N VAL A 32 6.35 17.89 -41.18
CA VAL A 32 5.86 17.97 -39.79
C VAL A 32 5.34 19.39 -39.53
N ARG A 33 4.08 19.50 -39.19
CA ARG A 33 3.36 20.74 -38.92
C ARG A 33 3.98 21.49 -37.73
N LYS A 34 4.54 22.66 -38.04
CA LYS A 34 5.15 23.60 -37.09
C LYS A 34 4.13 24.20 -36.08
N CYS A 35 2.84 24.10 -36.35
CA CYS A 35 1.77 24.71 -35.56
C CYS A 35 1.40 24.03 -34.23
N GLU A 36 1.68 22.73 -34.06
CA GLU A 36 1.28 22.03 -32.81
C GLU A 36 2.27 22.22 -31.66
N LYS A 37 3.57 22.37 -31.97
CA LYS A 37 4.61 22.63 -30.96
C LYS A 37 4.51 24.00 -30.31
N GLU A 38 4.10 25.03 -31.04
CA GLU A 38 3.91 26.39 -30.50
C GLU A 38 2.69 26.50 -29.58
N SER A 39 1.64 25.71 -29.81
CA SER A 39 0.44 25.67 -28.95
C SER A 39 0.70 25.00 -27.61
N MET A 40 1.52 23.96 -27.59
CA MET A 40 1.86 23.23 -26.36
C MET A 40 2.79 24.04 -25.46
N MET A 41 3.78 24.73 -26.06
CA MET A 41 4.70 25.58 -25.33
C MET A 41 4.02 26.80 -24.69
N ALA A 42 3.06 27.41 -25.41
CA ALA A 42 2.26 28.50 -24.87
C ALA A 42 1.37 28.09 -23.69
N LYS A 43 0.88 26.84 -23.69
CA LYS A 43 0.09 26.28 -22.57
C LYS A 43 0.95 26.02 -21.34
N VAL A 44 2.17 25.52 -21.53
CA VAL A 44 3.14 25.26 -20.44
C VAL A 44 3.57 26.59 -19.80
N ILE A 45 3.92 27.61 -20.60
CA ILE A 45 4.31 28.91 -20.07
C ILE A 45 3.13 29.58 -19.34
N LYS A 46 1.89 29.45 -19.85
CA LYS A 46 0.69 29.98 -19.20
C LYS A 46 0.33 29.28 -17.91
N LYS A 47 0.66 28.00 -17.77
CA LYS A 47 0.47 27.21 -16.54
C LYS A 47 1.54 27.58 -15.49
N MET A 48 2.80 27.76 -15.92
CA MET A 48 3.91 28.13 -15.02
C MET A 48 3.80 29.57 -14.48
N THR A 49 3.28 30.52 -15.25
CA THR A 49 3.02 31.89 -14.77
C THR A 49 1.84 31.97 -13.79
N LYS A 50 0.91 31.02 -13.85
CA LYS A 50 -0.18 30.92 -12.87
C LYS A 50 0.31 30.46 -11.49
N TRP A 51 1.52 29.90 -11.41
CA TRP A 51 2.14 29.37 -10.20
C TRP A 51 3.10 30.37 -9.51
N GLY A 52 3.05 31.64 -9.87
CA GLY A 52 3.74 32.71 -9.14
C GLY A 52 5.27 32.76 -9.30
N LEU A 53 5.85 32.04 -10.27
CA LEU A 53 7.28 32.13 -10.58
C LEU A 53 7.58 33.43 -11.39
N PRO A 54 8.57 34.25 -10.96
CA PRO A 54 8.90 35.45 -11.68
C PRO A 54 9.40 35.14 -13.09
N ALA A 55 8.82 35.79 -14.09
CA ALA A 55 9.06 35.59 -15.54
C ALA A 55 10.55 35.57 -15.93
N ALA A 56 11.41 36.29 -15.20
CA ALA A 56 12.84 36.35 -15.45
C ALA A 56 13.58 35.04 -15.20
N LYS A 57 13.06 34.15 -14.32
CA LYS A 57 13.67 32.82 -14.06
C LYS A 57 13.22 31.76 -15.07
N VAL A 58 12.03 31.91 -15.62
CA VAL A 58 11.50 31.00 -16.66
C VAL A 58 12.23 31.26 -18.00
N THR A 59 12.57 32.51 -18.30
CA THR A 59 13.29 32.88 -19.52
C THR A 59 14.73 32.33 -19.55
N LEU A 60 15.39 32.24 -18.40
CA LEU A 60 16.75 31.71 -18.32
C LEU A 60 16.81 30.17 -18.51
N ALA A 61 15.81 29.46 -18.03
CA ALA A 61 15.73 28.00 -18.23
C ALA A 61 15.40 27.62 -19.68
N VAL A 62 14.58 28.43 -20.36
CA VAL A 62 14.22 28.25 -21.77
C VAL A 62 15.32 28.75 -22.72
N SER A 63 16.07 29.80 -22.34
CA SER A 63 17.15 30.36 -23.18
C SER A 63 18.40 29.46 -23.22
N LEU A 64 18.64 28.63 -22.18
CA LEU A 64 19.72 27.63 -22.19
C LEU A 64 19.41 26.41 -23.08
N ALA A 65 18.14 26.19 -23.42
CA ALA A 65 17.72 25.08 -24.28
C ALA A 65 17.65 25.44 -25.77
N MET A 66 17.81 26.70 -26.17
CA MET A 66 17.60 27.18 -27.55
C MET A 66 18.73 28.09 -28.10
N SER A 67 19.99 27.75 -27.90
CA SER A 67 21.07 28.35 -28.68
C SER A 67 21.15 27.62 -30.04
N PRO A 68 21.15 28.35 -31.19
CA PRO A 68 21.29 27.70 -32.49
C PRO A 68 22.68 27.08 -32.62
N LEU A 69 22.73 25.79 -32.84
CA LEU A 69 23.96 25.05 -33.17
C LEU A 69 24.54 25.55 -34.48
N VAL A 70 25.65 26.27 -34.39
CA VAL A 70 26.58 26.44 -35.49
C VAL A 70 27.19 25.08 -35.80
N THR A 71 27.05 24.64 -37.05
CA THR A 71 27.62 23.39 -37.53
C THR A 71 29.16 23.51 -37.59
N THR A 72 29.81 23.11 -36.50
CA THR A 72 31.19 22.69 -36.51
C THR A 72 31.19 21.18 -36.18
N GLN A 73 32.01 20.43 -36.88
CA GLN A 73 32.11 18.98 -36.80
C GLN A 73 31.95 18.46 -35.37
N ALA A 74 31.00 17.54 -35.22
CA ALA A 74 30.76 16.85 -33.95
C ALA A 74 32.01 16.05 -33.57
N THR A 75 32.83 16.62 -32.74
CA THR A 75 33.63 15.81 -31.82
C THR A 75 32.64 15.29 -30.79
N ALA A 76 32.49 13.97 -30.74
CA ALA A 76 31.65 13.29 -29.77
C ALA A 76 31.91 13.85 -28.37
N PHE A 77 30.89 14.43 -27.78
CA PHE A 77 30.84 14.71 -26.36
C PHE A 77 30.45 13.39 -25.68
N ASP A 78 31.43 12.47 -25.57
CA ASP A 78 31.28 11.17 -24.87
C ASP A 78 31.02 11.30 -23.36
N GLY A 79 30.57 12.45 -22.90
CA GLY A 79 30.33 12.74 -21.50
C GLY A 79 28.88 13.06 -21.12
N LEU A 80 27.93 13.01 -22.08
CA LEU A 80 26.52 13.31 -21.83
C LEU A 80 25.56 12.17 -22.21
N ASP A 81 26.08 11.05 -22.69
CA ASP A 81 25.27 9.90 -23.11
C ASP A 81 24.56 9.16 -21.95
N GLY A 82 24.59 9.70 -20.73
CA GLY A 82 23.93 9.14 -19.57
C GLY A 82 22.97 10.09 -18.86
N LEU A 83 22.70 11.28 -19.42
CA LEU A 83 21.77 12.25 -18.79
C LEU A 83 20.53 12.40 -19.67
N ASP A 84 19.58 11.49 -19.54
CA ASP A 84 18.23 11.71 -20.06
C ASP A 84 17.53 12.83 -19.31
N PHE A 85 16.40 13.29 -19.85
CA PHE A 85 15.61 14.37 -19.28
C PHE A 85 15.07 13.99 -17.89
N GLY A 86 14.60 12.75 -17.71
CA GLY A 86 14.09 12.25 -16.44
C GLY A 86 15.15 12.29 -15.34
N THR A 87 16.36 11.80 -15.60
CA THR A 87 17.49 11.89 -14.65
C THR A 87 17.83 13.33 -14.28
N PHE A 88 17.77 14.27 -15.22
CA PHE A 88 18.01 15.69 -14.92
C PHE A 88 16.95 16.27 -13.99
N VAL A 89 15.67 15.98 -14.24
CA VAL A 89 14.55 16.44 -13.41
C VAL A 89 14.62 15.81 -12.05
N GLN A 90 14.90 14.50 -11.96
CA GLN A 90 15.08 13.76 -10.70
C GLN A 90 16.16 14.41 -9.81
N ARG A 91 17.33 14.71 -10.35
CA ARG A 91 18.37 15.44 -9.61
C ARG A 91 17.95 16.83 -9.14
N GLY A 92 17.10 17.50 -9.91
CA GLY A 92 16.47 18.76 -9.53
C GLY A 92 15.55 18.59 -8.32
N LEU A 93 14.73 17.55 -8.34
CA LEU A 93 13.80 17.19 -7.27
C LEU A 93 14.55 16.86 -5.97
N GLU A 94 15.59 16.02 -6.04
CA GLU A 94 16.46 15.69 -4.90
C GLU A 94 17.11 16.91 -4.25
N ARG A 95 17.60 17.84 -5.07
CA ARG A 95 18.23 19.09 -4.59
C ARG A 95 17.23 20.06 -3.96
N THR A 96 15.97 19.95 -4.28
CA THR A 96 14.89 20.81 -3.81
C THR A 96 13.88 20.05 -2.94
N SER A 97 14.24 18.88 -2.43
CA SER A 97 13.38 17.99 -1.63
C SER A 97 12.71 18.70 -0.46
N GLN A 98 13.40 19.68 0.17
CA GLN A 98 12.81 20.47 1.23
C GLN A 98 11.60 21.31 0.78
N VAL A 99 11.57 21.71 -0.51
CA VAL A 99 10.45 22.47 -1.09
C VAL A 99 9.29 21.57 -1.45
N TRP A 100 9.58 20.32 -1.80
CA TRP A 100 8.57 19.39 -2.33
C TRP A 100 8.06 18.43 -1.26
N PHE A 101 8.93 17.89 -0.42
CA PHE A 101 8.63 16.85 0.56
C PHE A 101 8.82 17.31 2.01
N GLY A 102 9.36 18.49 2.25
CA GLY A 102 9.64 18.97 3.60
C GLY A 102 10.76 18.22 4.32
N VAL A 103 11.59 17.46 3.59
CA VAL A 103 12.77 16.75 4.09
C VAL A 103 14.04 17.37 3.56
N GLY A 104 15.16 17.18 4.25
CA GLY A 104 16.47 17.64 3.79
C GLY A 104 16.96 16.84 2.58
N LYS A 105 18.27 16.59 2.49
CA LYS A 105 18.83 15.80 1.40
C LYS A 105 18.33 14.36 1.48
N PRO A 106 17.69 13.83 0.41
CA PRO A 106 17.25 12.44 0.34
C PRO A 106 18.44 11.47 0.31
N LEU A 107 18.17 10.19 0.45
CA LEU A 107 19.17 9.14 0.32
C LEU A 107 19.50 8.94 -1.17
N ASN A 108 20.77 8.71 -1.45
CA ASN A 108 21.23 8.40 -2.82
C ASN A 108 21.26 6.89 -3.11
N ALA A 109 21.14 6.08 -2.08
CA ALA A 109 21.16 4.62 -2.16
C ALA A 109 20.57 4.03 -0.88
N SER A 110 20.15 2.79 -0.96
CA SER A 110 19.69 2.00 0.18
C SER A 110 20.81 1.84 1.23
N ALA A 111 20.44 1.56 2.45
CA ALA A 111 21.37 1.36 3.54
C ALA A 111 22.27 0.13 3.28
N ALA A 112 23.55 0.27 3.59
CA ALA A 112 24.40 -0.90 3.65
C ALA A 112 23.93 -1.82 4.79
N PRO A 113 23.85 -3.15 4.57
CA PRO A 113 23.44 -4.08 5.59
C PRO A 113 24.27 -3.96 6.85
N SER A 114 23.64 -3.99 8.01
CA SER A 114 24.33 -4.00 9.31
C SER A 114 25.09 -5.31 9.52
N SER A 115 26.16 -5.26 10.34
CA SER A 115 26.79 -6.47 10.85
C SER A 115 25.90 -7.16 11.89
N VAL A 116 25.91 -8.47 11.92
CA VAL A 116 25.17 -9.29 12.91
C VAL A 116 25.77 -9.14 14.31
N PRO A 117 24.96 -9.06 15.39
CA PRO A 117 23.50 -9.05 15.39
C PRO A 117 22.96 -7.67 14.95
N TYR A 118 21.95 -7.68 14.09
CA TYR A 118 21.33 -6.45 13.58
C TYR A 118 20.59 -5.67 14.68
N ARG A 119 20.06 -6.38 15.65
CA ARG A 119 19.22 -5.84 16.72
C ARG A 119 19.73 -6.26 18.09
N THR A 120 20.02 -5.29 18.94
CA THR A 120 20.46 -5.52 20.34
C THR A 120 19.74 -4.58 21.29
N ALA A 121 19.56 -5.00 22.56
CA ALA A 121 18.81 -4.24 23.56
C ALA A 121 19.35 -2.80 23.80
N ALA A 122 20.65 -2.59 23.63
CA ALA A 122 21.31 -1.28 23.85
C ALA A 122 21.35 -0.38 22.60
N GLN A 123 20.88 -0.86 21.47
CA GLN A 123 20.97 -0.16 20.19
C GLN A 123 20.00 1.03 20.15
N ASN A 124 20.39 2.14 19.52
CA ASN A 124 19.53 3.27 19.22
C ASN A 124 18.78 3.05 17.90
N ALA A 125 17.59 3.63 17.75
CA ALA A 125 16.78 3.53 16.53
C ALA A 125 17.54 3.98 15.27
N SER A 126 18.39 5.02 15.37
CA SER A 126 19.25 5.49 14.26
C SER A 126 20.29 4.46 13.80
N ALA A 127 20.55 3.41 14.57
CA ALA A 127 21.43 2.33 14.14
C ALA A 127 20.69 1.31 13.25
N GLN A 128 19.37 1.25 13.30
CA GLN A 128 18.57 0.33 12.48
C GLN A 128 18.16 0.91 11.12
N VAL A 129 18.09 2.22 11.00
CA VAL A 129 17.66 2.90 9.79
C VAL A 129 18.67 3.93 9.30
N LEU A 130 18.75 4.10 7.99
CA LEU A 130 19.35 5.26 7.34
C LEU A 130 18.19 6.19 6.95
N ILE A 131 18.30 7.47 7.23
CA ILE A 131 17.20 8.44 7.01
C ILE A 131 17.70 9.72 6.35
N ALA A 132 16.84 10.38 5.60
CA ALA A 132 17.12 11.67 4.95
C ALA A 132 17.51 12.75 5.96
N ASP A 133 18.31 13.72 5.50
CA ASP A 133 18.80 14.81 6.35
C ASP A 133 17.66 15.57 7.04
N GLY A 134 17.82 15.81 8.33
CA GLY A 134 16.86 16.53 9.16
C GLY A 134 15.79 15.66 9.81
N LEU A 135 15.63 14.42 9.38
CA LEU A 135 14.79 13.43 10.06
C LEU A 135 15.51 12.84 11.28
N LYS A 136 14.72 12.37 12.26
CA LYS A 136 15.20 11.70 13.47
C LYS A 136 14.32 10.50 13.76
N ALA A 137 14.95 9.38 14.13
CA ALA A 137 14.29 8.15 14.53
C ALA A 137 14.48 7.88 16.02
N GLU A 138 13.40 7.54 16.72
CA GLU A 138 13.38 7.20 18.14
C GLU A 138 12.47 5.98 18.34
N TYR A 139 12.83 5.06 19.24
CA TYR A 139 11.95 3.97 19.59
C TYR A 139 10.70 4.46 20.32
N VAL A 140 9.55 3.96 19.93
CA VAL A 140 8.32 4.02 20.71
C VAL A 140 8.29 2.83 21.65
N THR A 141 8.54 1.65 21.11
CA THR A 141 8.68 0.41 21.88
C THR A 141 9.61 -0.55 21.13
N ARG A 142 10.15 -1.50 21.87
CA ARG A 142 10.92 -2.64 21.37
C ARG A 142 10.28 -3.96 21.76
N ASN A 143 9.02 -3.90 22.22
CA ASN A 143 8.28 -4.99 22.82
C ASN A 143 6.98 -5.30 22.05
N ALA A 144 6.81 -4.75 20.83
CA ALA A 144 5.74 -5.18 19.94
C ALA A 144 5.90 -6.67 19.62
N GLY A 145 4.83 -7.41 19.40
CA GLY A 145 4.95 -8.80 18.95
C GLY A 145 5.70 -8.87 17.63
N ASN A 146 6.48 -9.95 17.43
CA ASN A 146 7.18 -10.19 16.16
C ASN A 146 6.18 -10.28 15.01
N ALA A 147 6.56 -9.78 13.84
CA ALA A 147 5.71 -9.49 12.69
C ALA A 147 4.68 -8.38 13.00
N ALA A 148 5.13 -7.32 13.71
CA ALA A 148 4.32 -6.12 13.91
C ALA A 148 4.16 -5.38 12.58
N ASP A 149 2.92 -5.23 12.15
CA ASP A 149 2.56 -4.66 10.87
C ASP A 149 1.79 -3.34 11.01
N MET A 150 0.74 -3.15 10.23
CA MET A 150 -0.06 -1.94 10.17
C MET A 150 -0.66 -1.54 11.50
N PHE A 151 -0.91 -0.25 11.65
CA PHE A 151 -1.53 0.30 12.85
C PHE A 151 -2.48 1.47 12.58
N ALA A 152 -3.36 1.68 13.53
CA ALA A 152 -4.26 2.82 13.60
C ALA A 152 -3.96 3.67 14.83
N PHE A 153 -4.05 4.98 14.70
CA PHE A 153 -4.00 5.89 15.84
C PHE A 153 -5.30 5.85 16.66
N TRP A 154 -5.15 5.93 17.98
CA TRP A 154 -6.27 5.99 18.89
C TRP A 154 -6.10 7.11 19.95
N PRO A 155 -7.10 7.91 20.29
CA PRO A 155 -8.47 7.92 19.75
C PRO A 155 -8.62 8.67 18.43
N SER A 156 -7.61 9.41 17.98
CA SER A 156 -7.61 10.18 16.73
C SER A 156 -6.20 10.39 16.19
N ASP A 157 -6.10 10.81 14.94
CA ASP A 157 -4.82 11.11 14.27
C ASP A 157 -4.26 12.47 14.70
N GLU A 158 -5.12 13.38 15.23
CA GLU A 158 -4.71 14.70 15.74
C GLU A 158 -4.01 14.61 17.09
N SER A 159 -4.45 13.72 17.96
CA SER A 159 -3.95 13.58 19.32
C SER A 159 -3.92 12.12 19.77
N PRO A 160 -3.09 11.30 19.11
CA PRO A 160 -3.00 9.89 19.45
C PRO A 160 -2.40 9.70 20.83
N THR A 161 -2.99 8.83 21.63
CA THR A 161 -2.45 8.36 22.91
C THR A 161 -1.92 6.94 22.83
N HIS A 162 -2.42 6.18 21.84
CA HIS A 162 -2.06 4.79 21.58
C HIS A 162 -1.94 4.52 20.07
N LEU A 163 -1.15 3.51 19.73
CA LEU A 163 -1.24 2.78 18.48
C LEU A 163 -1.98 1.49 18.75
N ILE A 164 -2.92 1.13 17.88
CA ILE A 164 -3.54 -0.20 17.84
C ILE A 164 -3.03 -0.87 16.58
N PHE A 165 -2.38 -2.02 16.69
CA PHE A 165 -1.63 -2.59 15.57
C PHE A 165 -1.83 -4.10 15.46
N CYS A 166 -1.69 -4.59 14.26
CA CYS A 166 -1.74 -5.99 13.90
C CYS A 166 -0.39 -6.68 14.12
N ILE A 167 -0.43 -7.98 14.39
CA ILE A 167 0.71 -8.88 14.40
C ILE A 167 0.46 -9.96 13.34
N GLU A 168 1.19 -9.92 12.27
CA GLU A 168 1.05 -10.79 11.10
C GLU A 168 1.59 -12.22 11.34
N GLY A 169 1.81 -12.58 12.56
CA GLY A 169 2.25 -13.92 12.93
C GLY A 169 1.22 -15.02 12.64
N GLY A 170 1.72 -16.19 12.29
CA GLY A 170 0.89 -17.38 12.12
C GLY A 170 0.17 -17.77 13.43
N ARG A 171 -1.04 -18.34 13.30
CA ARG A 171 -1.79 -18.82 14.47
C ARG A 171 -1.00 -19.91 15.22
N GLN A 172 -0.60 -19.62 16.45
CA GLN A 172 0.26 -20.48 17.25
C GLN A 172 -0.26 -20.58 18.68
N ASP A 173 -0.38 -21.80 19.19
CA ASP A 173 -0.51 -22.07 20.63
C ASP A 173 0.88 -21.96 21.28
N LEU A 174 1.06 -21.04 22.22
CA LEU A 174 2.35 -20.77 22.88
C LEU A 174 2.71 -21.80 23.95
N GLY A 175 1.86 -22.81 24.19
CA GLY A 175 2.10 -23.85 25.16
C GLY A 175 1.81 -23.46 26.61
N THR A 176 1.41 -22.23 26.86
CA THR A 176 1.07 -21.67 28.18
C THR A 176 -0.40 -21.33 28.29
N PHE A 177 -0.82 -20.76 29.41
CA PHE A 177 -2.19 -20.34 29.66
C PHE A 177 -2.24 -18.87 30.00
N LEU A 178 -3.38 -18.22 29.71
CA LEU A 178 -3.67 -16.88 30.20
C LEU A 178 -3.76 -16.85 31.74
N PRO A 179 -3.63 -15.69 32.38
CA PRO A 179 -3.89 -15.55 33.81
C PRO A 179 -5.22 -16.21 34.19
N GLY A 180 -5.23 -17.00 35.26
CA GLY A 180 -6.39 -17.84 35.61
C GLY A 180 -6.27 -19.32 35.19
N GLY A 181 -5.34 -19.66 34.29
CA GLY A 181 -4.93 -21.02 33.97
C GLY A 181 -5.93 -21.88 33.18
N MET A 182 -7.03 -21.30 32.70
CA MET A 182 -8.08 -22.02 31.97
C MET A 182 -8.01 -21.89 30.44
N ILE A 183 -7.56 -20.75 29.96
CA ILE A 183 -7.55 -20.45 28.52
C ILE A 183 -6.15 -20.63 27.96
N ARG A 184 -6.02 -21.42 26.88
CA ARG A 184 -4.77 -21.57 26.14
C ARG A 184 -4.32 -20.24 25.58
N LYS A 185 -3.05 -19.93 25.73
CA LYS A 185 -2.46 -18.69 25.26
C LYS A 185 -2.00 -18.86 23.80
N PHE A 186 -2.63 -18.11 22.92
CA PHE A 186 -2.25 -18.03 21.51
C PHE A 186 -1.35 -16.81 21.26
N ASN A 187 -0.68 -16.79 20.09
CA ASN A 187 0.05 -15.64 19.60
C ASN A 187 -0.76 -14.34 19.74
N PRO A 188 -0.11 -13.20 19.98
CA PRO A 188 -0.78 -11.92 19.83
C PRO A 188 -1.23 -11.74 18.37
N GLY A 189 -2.40 -11.16 18.17
CA GLY A 189 -2.93 -10.81 16.87
C GLY A 189 -3.14 -9.31 16.75
N VAL A 190 -3.86 -8.72 17.73
CA VAL A 190 -3.99 -7.26 17.84
C VAL A 190 -3.42 -6.82 19.18
N GLN A 191 -2.54 -5.84 19.15
CA GLN A 191 -1.95 -5.23 20.33
C GLN A 191 -2.22 -3.73 20.37
N ARG A 192 -2.00 -3.10 21.53
CA ARG A 192 -1.94 -1.64 21.70
C ARG A 192 -0.63 -1.23 22.33
N ILE A 193 -0.11 -0.10 21.89
CA ILE A 193 1.05 0.57 22.49
C ILE A 193 0.57 1.89 23.09
N LYS A 194 0.92 2.15 24.33
CA LYS A 194 0.72 3.45 24.93
C LYS A 194 1.89 4.37 24.59
N LEU A 195 1.64 5.46 23.87
CA LEU A 195 2.69 6.33 23.32
C LEU A 195 3.51 7.07 24.38
N SER A 196 2.97 7.24 25.60
CA SER A 196 3.67 7.97 26.66
C SER A 196 4.81 7.19 27.32
N ASP A 197 4.79 5.87 27.28
CA ASP A 197 5.75 5.01 27.97
C ASP A 197 6.17 3.75 27.18
N GLY A 198 5.59 3.54 26.00
CA GLY A 198 5.91 2.40 25.12
C GLY A 198 5.42 1.05 25.64
N SER A 199 4.56 1.02 26.67
CA SER A 199 3.99 -0.23 27.17
C SER A 199 3.07 -0.87 26.15
N VAL A 200 3.14 -2.22 26.04
CA VAL A 200 2.41 -3.03 25.07
C VAL A 200 1.44 -3.95 25.80
N GLU A 201 0.21 -4.04 25.30
CA GLU A 201 -0.81 -4.95 25.80
C GLU A 201 -1.53 -5.65 24.65
N THR A 202 -1.80 -6.96 24.79
CA THR A 202 -2.52 -7.73 23.77
C THR A 202 -4.03 -7.59 23.95
N ILE A 203 -4.72 -7.19 22.89
CA ILE A 203 -6.18 -7.03 22.80
C ILE A 203 -6.81 -8.37 22.35
N LEU A 204 -6.35 -8.89 21.19
CA LEU A 204 -6.88 -10.09 20.54
C LEU A 204 -5.75 -11.08 20.29
N ARG A 205 -6.04 -12.36 20.51
CA ARG A 205 -5.13 -13.49 20.30
C ARG A 205 -5.69 -14.48 19.31
N GLY A 206 -4.78 -15.20 18.63
CA GLY A 206 -5.12 -16.36 17.82
C GLY A 206 -5.72 -15.99 16.47
N THR A 207 -5.39 -14.84 15.93
CA THR A 207 -5.49 -14.53 14.50
C THR A 207 -4.44 -15.32 13.72
N ILE A 208 -4.60 -15.37 12.42
CA ILE A 208 -3.56 -15.79 11.47
C ILE A 208 -3.24 -14.60 10.58
N ALA A 209 -1.96 -14.22 10.50
CA ALA A 209 -1.50 -13.08 9.72
C ALA A 209 -2.45 -11.87 9.87
N CYS A 210 -2.45 -11.23 11.06
CA CYS A 210 -3.22 -9.99 11.23
C CYS A 210 -2.46 -8.86 10.58
N ASP A 211 -3.05 -8.23 9.59
CA ASP A 211 -2.40 -7.21 8.78
C ASP A 211 -3.19 -5.91 8.72
N GLY A 212 -4.16 -5.77 7.79
CA GLY A 212 -4.95 -4.56 7.63
C GLY A 212 -5.67 -4.12 8.91
N ILE A 213 -5.48 -2.87 9.31
CA ILE A 213 -6.15 -2.32 10.49
C ILE A 213 -6.50 -0.86 10.31
N ARG A 214 -7.73 -0.48 10.66
CA ARG A 214 -8.20 0.92 10.60
C ARG A 214 -9.09 1.28 11.78
N ARG A 215 -8.99 2.54 12.20
CA ARG A 215 -9.98 3.17 13.08
C ARG A 215 -11.15 3.66 12.26
N THR A 216 -12.35 3.30 12.68
CA THR A 216 -13.59 3.74 12.02
C THR A 216 -14.03 5.12 12.48
N ALA A 217 -14.84 5.80 11.69
CA ALA A 217 -15.45 7.08 12.07
C ALA A 217 -16.38 6.96 13.29
N TRP A 218 -16.90 5.77 13.56
CA TRP A 218 -17.76 5.48 14.73
C TRP A 218 -17.00 4.90 15.93
N GLN A 219 -15.67 5.12 15.93
CA GLN A 219 -14.79 4.81 17.06
C GLN A 219 -14.75 3.31 17.43
N THR A 220 -14.59 2.46 16.42
CA THR A 220 -14.14 1.08 16.57
C THR A 220 -12.84 0.88 15.82
N ILE A 221 -12.20 -0.26 16.05
CA ILE A 221 -11.07 -0.74 15.24
C ILE A 221 -11.58 -1.89 14.39
N LEU A 222 -11.28 -1.88 13.11
CA LEU A 222 -11.40 -3.04 12.23
C LEU A 222 -10.00 -3.59 11.98
N ALA A 223 -9.77 -4.85 12.35
CA ALA A 223 -8.53 -5.59 12.12
C ALA A 223 -8.84 -6.83 11.30
N THR A 224 -7.95 -7.21 10.39
CA THR A 224 -8.21 -8.27 9.40
C THR A 224 -7.10 -9.30 9.36
N GLU A 225 -7.35 -10.41 8.69
CA GLU A 225 -6.38 -11.52 8.53
C GLU A 225 -5.99 -11.65 7.05
N GLU A 226 -4.69 -11.59 6.76
CA GLU A 226 -4.08 -11.90 5.49
C GLU A 226 -3.92 -13.41 5.31
N ALA A 227 -5.02 -14.07 5.06
CA ALA A 227 -5.06 -15.50 4.81
C ALA A 227 -6.16 -15.81 3.81
N SER A 228 -6.02 -16.87 3.03
CA SER A 228 -7.03 -17.24 2.00
C SER A 228 -8.46 -17.38 2.53
N ASP A 229 -8.62 -17.65 3.84
CA ASP A 229 -9.89 -17.70 4.55
C ASP A 229 -10.04 -16.59 5.58
N GLY A 230 -9.26 -15.51 5.43
CA GLY A 230 -9.14 -14.39 6.37
C GLY A 230 -10.47 -13.72 6.65
N GLY A 231 -10.64 -13.30 7.88
CA GLY A 231 -11.80 -12.60 8.38
C GLY A 231 -11.47 -11.19 8.84
N ALA A 232 -12.51 -10.39 9.02
CA ALA A 232 -12.42 -9.07 9.59
C ALA A 232 -13.06 -9.04 10.98
N TYR A 233 -12.37 -8.45 11.96
CA TYR A 233 -12.78 -8.40 13.36
C TYR A 233 -12.95 -6.94 13.79
N GLU A 234 -14.14 -6.59 14.23
CA GLU A 234 -14.44 -5.25 14.73
C GLU A 234 -14.38 -5.22 16.25
N ILE A 235 -13.64 -4.26 16.79
CA ILE A 235 -13.30 -4.10 18.21
C ILE A 235 -13.86 -2.78 18.71
N ILE A 236 -14.73 -2.82 19.71
CA ILE A 236 -15.22 -1.63 20.42
C ILE A 236 -14.42 -1.40 21.71
N ASN A 237 -14.20 -0.12 22.06
CA ASN A 237 -13.48 0.28 23.27
C ASN A 237 -12.10 -0.39 23.42
N PRO A 238 -11.20 -0.31 22.44
CA PRO A 238 -9.96 -1.09 22.38
C PRO A 238 -9.01 -0.84 23.57
N LEU A 239 -9.18 0.25 24.35
CA LEU A 239 -8.40 0.51 25.55
C LEU A 239 -8.87 -0.27 26.78
N ASN A 240 -10.08 -0.83 26.74
CA ASN A 240 -10.69 -1.57 27.85
C ASN A 240 -10.73 -3.09 27.60
N VAL A 241 -10.14 -3.53 26.49
CA VAL A 241 -10.16 -4.93 26.05
C VAL A 241 -8.77 -5.52 26.15
N THR A 242 -8.65 -6.70 26.77
CA THR A 242 -7.40 -7.44 26.89
C THR A 242 -7.63 -8.94 26.67
N ASN A 243 -6.65 -9.60 26.10
CA ASN A 243 -6.54 -11.08 26.03
C ASN A 243 -7.80 -11.80 25.52
N GLN A 244 -8.60 -11.15 24.68
CA GLN A 244 -9.68 -11.86 23.98
C GLN A 244 -9.07 -12.91 23.05
N THR A 245 -9.65 -14.11 23.00
CA THR A 245 -9.07 -15.23 22.24
C THR A 245 -10.05 -15.76 21.21
N ILE A 246 -9.63 -15.84 19.95
CA ILE A 246 -10.36 -16.54 18.90
C ILE A 246 -10.20 -18.04 19.12
N THR A 247 -11.27 -18.72 19.48
CA THR A 247 -11.29 -20.18 19.67
C THR A 247 -11.67 -20.90 18.38
N ASP A 248 -12.51 -20.30 17.56
CA ASP A 248 -12.89 -20.81 16.24
C ASP A 248 -12.91 -19.66 15.22
N ARG A 249 -11.95 -19.65 14.29
CA ARG A 249 -11.85 -18.64 13.24
C ARG A 249 -13.00 -18.74 12.23
N THR A 250 -13.45 -19.95 11.91
CA THR A 250 -14.50 -20.17 10.92
C THR A 250 -15.83 -19.60 11.41
N LEU A 251 -16.21 -19.93 12.63
CA LEU A 251 -17.44 -19.44 13.26
C LEU A 251 -17.31 -18.03 13.82
N GLY A 252 -16.07 -17.53 13.97
CA GLY A 252 -15.84 -16.24 14.63
C GLY A 252 -16.11 -16.29 16.14
N THR A 253 -15.89 -17.46 16.77
CA THR A 253 -16.09 -17.60 18.21
C THR A 253 -14.91 -16.98 18.95
N ILE A 254 -15.21 -15.96 19.77
CA ILE A 254 -14.22 -15.23 20.57
C ILE A 254 -14.67 -15.26 22.02
N ILE A 255 -13.73 -15.53 22.92
CA ILE A 255 -13.96 -15.55 24.36
C ILE A 255 -13.06 -14.54 25.08
N ASP A 256 -13.51 -14.04 26.22
CA ASP A 256 -12.71 -13.24 27.12
C ASP A 256 -11.74 -14.10 27.97
N GLU A 257 -10.92 -13.48 28.81
CA GLU A 257 -9.96 -14.16 29.68
C GLU A 257 -10.62 -15.06 30.74
N ASN A 258 -11.93 -14.92 30.97
CA ASN A 258 -12.72 -15.76 31.87
C ASN A 258 -13.43 -16.92 31.13
N GLY A 259 -13.27 -17.03 29.80
CA GLY A 259 -13.91 -18.02 28.97
C GLY A 259 -15.35 -17.71 28.57
N LEU A 260 -15.81 -16.49 28.80
CA LEU A 260 -17.14 -16.04 28.40
C LEU A 260 -17.12 -15.49 26.97
N PRO A 261 -18.23 -15.58 26.21
CA PRO A 261 -18.33 -14.98 24.88
C PRO A 261 -17.99 -13.49 24.92
N SER A 262 -17.14 -13.05 23.99
CA SER A 262 -16.77 -11.65 23.86
C SER A 262 -17.98 -10.78 23.54
N THR A 263 -18.09 -9.64 24.21
CA THR A 263 -19.05 -8.57 23.90
C THR A 263 -18.36 -7.37 23.23
N SER A 264 -17.04 -7.41 23.15
CA SER A 264 -16.20 -6.29 22.68
C SER A 264 -15.58 -6.52 21.32
N ILE A 265 -15.57 -7.77 20.83
CA ILE A 265 -15.00 -8.12 19.53
C ILE A 265 -15.96 -9.06 18.80
N VAL A 266 -16.17 -8.80 17.51
CA VAL A 266 -16.99 -9.65 16.64
C VAL A 266 -16.37 -9.82 15.26
N LYS A 267 -16.48 -11.03 14.69
CA LYS A 267 -16.15 -11.27 13.27
C LYS A 267 -17.26 -10.72 12.38
N ARG A 268 -16.92 -9.89 11.40
CA ARG A 268 -17.85 -9.26 10.46
C ARG A 268 -18.03 -10.14 9.20
N THR A 269 -18.95 -11.08 9.25
CA THR A 269 -19.22 -12.04 8.17
C THR A 269 -19.91 -11.44 6.94
N ALA A 270 -20.37 -10.20 7.01
CA ALA A 270 -20.87 -9.45 5.86
C ALA A 270 -19.76 -8.89 4.97
N LEU A 271 -18.55 -8.79 5.50
CA LEU A 271 -17.34 -8.42 4.75
C LEU A 271 -16.77 -9.63 4.00
N PRO A 272 -16.01 -9.43 2.92
CA PRO A 272 -15.47 -10.53 2.13
C PRO A 272 -14.52 -11.43 2.91
N LYS A 273 -14.48 -12.71 2.55
CA LYS A 273 -13.51 -13.68 3.01
C LYS A 273 -12.38 -13.75 1.98
N MET A 274 -11.19 -13.29 2.34
CA MET A 274 -10.04 -13.14 1.45
C MET A 274 -8.74 -12.99 2.25
N ALA A 275 -7.59 -12.91 1.60
CA ALA A 275 -6.37 -12.41 2.21
C ALA A 275 -6.45 -10.88 2.25
N TRP A 276 -6.66 -10.37 3.45
CA TRP A 276 -6.85 -8.94 3.66
C TRP A 276 -5.51 -8.25 3.85
N GLU A 277 -5.40 -7.15 3.16
CA GLU A 277 -4.34 -6.17 3.34
C GLU A 277 -4.93 -4.82 3.75
N GLY A 278 -4.48 -3.74 3.15
CA GLY A 278 -4.97 -2.41 3.48
C GLY A 278 -6.48 -2.22 3.33
N ILE A 279 -7.01 -1.33 4.15
CA ILE A 279 -8.45 -1.10 4.26
C ILE A 279 -8.75 0.39 4.20
N GLY A 280 -9.58 0.83 3.27
CA GLY A 280 -10.19 2.16 3.27
C GLY A 280 -11.62 2.11 3.77
N ILE A 281 -11.97 2.89 4.80
CA ILE A 281 -13.31 2.91 5.38
C ILE A 281 -13.86 4.33 5.35
N THR A 282 -14.96 4.56 4.62
CA THR A 282 -15.62 5.86 4.62
C THR A 282 -16.45 6.09 5.90
N PRO A 283 -16.77 7.34 6.25
CA PRO A 283 -17.62 7.63 7.40
C PRO A 283 -19.00 6.94 7.37
N GLU A 284 -19.52 6.67 6.18
CA GLU A 284 -20.80 5.98 5.98
C GLU A 284 -20.70 4.46 6.17
N GLY A 285 -19.49 3.91 6.21
CA GLY A 285 -19.23 2.48 6.38
C GLY A 285 -19.02 1.72 5.07
N VAL A 286 -18.76 2.40 3.96
CA VAL A 286 -18.25 1.73 2.75
C VAL A 286 -16.81 1.30 3.02
N VAL A 287 -16.48 0.05 2.66
CA VAL A 287 -15.12 -0.48 2.80
C VAL A 287 -14.57 -0.79 1.42
N TYR A 288 -13.36 -0.33 1.14
CA TYR A 288 -12.54 -0.72 0.00
C TYR A 288 -11.36 -1.54 0.51
N ALA A 289 -11.04 -2.65 -0.16
CA ALA A 289 -9.91 -3.50 0.20
C ALA A 289 -9.44 -4.34 -0.99
N GLY A 290 -8.18 -4.74 -0.99
CA GLY A 290 -7.58 -5.71 -1.91
C GLY A 290 -7.60 -7.13 -1.34
N ASP A 291 -7.56 -8.14 -2.23
CA ASP A 291 -7.29 -9.53 -1.92
C ASP A 291 -5.84 -9.84 -2.32
N GLU A 292 -4.92 -9.98 -1.38
CA GLU A 292 -3.53 -10.32 -1.65
C GLU A 292 -3.48 -11.71 -2.29
N LEU A 293 -3.36 -11.74 -3.60
CA LEU A 293 -3.30 -12.97 -4.36
C LEU A 293 -2.37 -12.83 -5.56
N ARG A 294 -1.43 -13.75 -5.67
CA ARG A 294 -0.53 -13.82 -6.83
C ARG A 294 -1.25 -14.42 -8.04
N PRO A 295 -1.02 -13.89 -9.25
CA PRO A 295 -1.48 -14.52 -10.49
C PRO A 295 -1.03 -15.99 -10.58
N GLY A 296 -1.88 -16.81 -11.21
CA GLY A 296 -1.61 -18.24 -11.39
C GLY A 296 -2.05 -19.13 -10.22
N THR A 297 -2.65 -18.57 -9.17
CA THR A 297 -3.26 -19.36 -8.10
C THR A 297 -4.64 -19.88 -8.49
N LEU A 298 -5.09 -20.97 -7.82
CA LEU A 298 -6.30 -21.69 -8.26
C LEU A 298 -7.60 -20.91 -8.08
N ALA A 299 -7.67 -20.02 -7.11
CA ALA A 299 -8.93 -19.35 -6.75
C ALA A 299 -9.25 -18.16 -7.68
N ASN A 300 -8.20 -17.46 -8.13
CA ASN A 300 -8.29 -16.36 -9.08
C ASN A 300 -6.99 -16.33 -9.90
N ALA A 301 -7.06 -16.82 -11.12
CA ALA A 301 -5.85 -17.11 -11.91
C ALA A 301 -5.10 -15.85 -12.39
N ASP A 302 -5.77 -14.72 -12.40
CA ASP A 302 -5.24 -13.43 -12.86
C ASP A 302 -4.74 -12.51 -11.72
N GLY A 303 -4.87 -12.94 -10.48
CA GLY A 303 -4.42 -12.19 -9.31
C GLY A 303 -5.54 -11.83 -8.36
N GLY A 304 -5.27 -10.95 -7.41
CA GLY A 304 -6.24 -10.48 -6.43
C GLY A 304 -7.19 -9.44 -7.00
N ALA A 305 -8.43 -9.44 -6.55
CA ALA A 305 -9.42 -8.44 -6.94
C ALA A 305 -9.51 -7.32 -5.89
N MET A 306 -9.84 -6.12 -6.35
CA MET A 306 -10.29 -5.05 -5.47
C MET A 306 -11.77 -5.21 -5.16
N PHE A 307 -12.12 -5.10 -3.87
CA PHE A 307 -13.48 -5.23 -3.39
C PHE A 307 -14.02 -3.94 -2.79
N LYS A 308 -15.34 -3.79 -2.88
CA LYS A 308 -16.12 -2.76 -2.22
C LYS A 308 -17.26 -3.39 -1.44
N PHE A 309 -17.34 -3.09 -0.15
CA PHE A 309 -18.52 -3.38 0.65
C PHE A 309 -19.38 -2.13 0.75
N VAL A 310 -20.68 -2.28 0.48
CA VAL A 310 -21.67 -1.21 0.67
C VAL A 310 -22.62 -1.62 1.79
N PRO A 311 -22.66 -0.88 2.93
CA PRO A 311 -23.51 -1.24 4.05
C PRO A 311 -25.00 -1.16 3.69
N ALA A 312 -25.80 -2.07 4.23
CA ALA A 312 -27.25 -2.05 4.06
C ALA A 312 -27.88 -0.80 4.72
N ASN A 313 -27.26 -0.34 5.79
CA ASN A 313 -27.65 0.87 6.53
C ASN A 313 -26.45 1.80 6.65
N PRO A 314 -26.18 2.66 5.66
CA PRO A 314 -25.11 3.63 5.72
C PRO A 314 -25.25 4.52 6.95
N ARG A 315 -24.11 4.80 7.57
CA ARG A 315 -24.09 5.63 8.76
C ARG A 315 -24.26 7.11 8.43
N VAL A 316 -24.83 7.85 9.36
CA VAL A 316 -24.91 9.30 9.31
C VAL A 316 -24.24 9.87 10.58
N GLY A 317 -23.22 10.71 10.36
CA GLY A 317 -22.45 11.35 11.44
C GLY A 317 -21.35 10.46 12.02
N ASN A 318 -20.52 11.04 12.89
CA ASN A 318 -19.28 10.45 13.41
C ASN A 318 -19.33 10.12 14.90
N SER A 319 -20.53 10.07 15.53
CA SER A 319 -20.64 9.75 16.94
C SER A 319 -20.19 8.31 17.22
N PRO A 320 -19.48 8.03 18.31
CA PRO A 320 -19.16 6.66 18.71
C PRO A 320 -20.41 5.80 18.83
N ILE A 321 -20.30 4.52 18.47
CA ILE A 321 -21.37 3.54 18.74
C ILE A 321 -21.28 3.04 20.17
N GLY A 322 -22.43 2.71 20.77
CA GLY A 322 -22.51 2.11 22.09
C GLY A 322 -22.43 0.58 22.08
N SER A 323 -22.71 -0.04 20.95
CA SER A 323 -22.71 -1.49 20.76
C SER A 323 -22.28 -1.86 19.35
N LEU A 324 -21.61 -3.00 19.20
CA LEU A 324 -21.23 -3.56 17.90
C LEU A 324 -22.43 -3.88 17.00
N SER A 325 -23.65 -4.01 17.54
CA SER A 325 -24.87 -4.17 16.74
C SER A 325 -25.30 -2.90 15.98
N GLU A 326 -24.78 -1.73 16.37
CA GLU A 326 -25.05 -0.44 15.72
C GLU A 326 -24.11 -0.15 14.54
N SER A 327 -23.08 -0.98 14.35
CA SER A 327 -22.10 -0.80 13.29
C SER A 327 -22.71 -0.98 11.91
N PRO A 328 -22.39 -0.14 10.91
CA PRO A 328 -22.80 -0.33 9.52
C PRO A 328 -22.24 -1.60 8.91
N LEU A 329 -21.19 -2.19 9.49
CA LEU A 329 -20.57 -3.43 9.00
C LEU A 329 -21.34 -4.71 9.38
N THR A 330 -22.51 -4.59 10.01
CA THR A 330 -23.36 -5.74 10.38
C THR A 330 -23.99 -6.42 9.18
N ALA A 331 -24.34 -5.67 8.14
CA ALA A 331 -24.99 -6.18 6.94
C ALA A 331 -24.71 -5.27 5.73
N GLY A 332 -24.59 -5.86 4.57
CA GLY A 332 -24.34 -5.14 3.32
C GLY A 332 -24.11 -6.08 2.15
N ASN A 333 -23.64 -5.52 1.05
CA ASN A 333 -23.31 -6.27 -0.16
C ASN A 333 -21.86 -6.03 -0.54
N VAL A 334 -21.23 -7.06 -1.09
CA VAL A 334 -19.86 -7.04 -1.59
C VAL A 334 -19.86 -6.99 -3.11
N TYR A 335 -18.94 -6.25 -3.66
CA TYR A 335 -18.74 -6.09 -5.09
C TYR A 335 -17.27 -6.18 -5.43
N ALA A 336 -16.94 -6.77 -6.58
CA ALA A 336 -15.59 -6.81 -7.14
C ALA A 336 -15.46 -5.80 -8.28
N LEU A 337 -14.30 -5.17 -8.41
CA LEU A 337 -14.00 -4.19 -9.44
C LEU A 337 -13.72 -4.86 -10.79
N GLN A 338 -14.40 -4.40 -11.84
CA GLN A 338 -14.13 -4.77 -13.22
C GLN A 338 -13.78 -3.53 -14.03
N VAL A 339 -12.53 -3.42 -14.47
CA VAL A 339 -12.02 -2.31 -15.28
C VAL A 339 -12.18 -2.61 -16.78
N SER A 340 -11.88 -1.67 -17.64
CA SER A 340 -12.12 -1.71 -19.09
C SER A 340 -11.52 -2.91 -19.81
N CYS A 341 -10.37 -3.39 -19.38
CA CYS A 341 -9.80 -4.65 -19.85
C CYS A 341 -10.29 -5.78 -18.95
N GLN A 342 -11.06 -6.69 -19.48
CA GLN A 342 -11.84 -7.64 -18.70
C GLN A 342 -11.35 -9.07 -18.75
N SER A 343 -10.33 -9.34 -19.52
CA SER A 343 -9.85 -10.69 -19.62
C SER A 343 -8.87 -10.95 -18.52
N GLY A 344 -9.34 -11.58 -17.44
CA GLY A 344 -8.50 -11.96 -16.34
C GLY A 344 -7.21 -12.68 -16.74
N SER A 345 -7.27 -13.50 -17.77
CA SER A 345 -6.09 -14.19 -18.30
C SER A 345 -4.99 -13.28 -18.87
N GLN A 346 -5.20 -11.98 -18.94
CA GLN A 346 -4.25 -10.97 -19.45
C GLN A 346 -3.67 -10.08 -18.36
N GLN A 347 -4.07 -10.25 -17.13
CA GLN A 347 -3.70 -9.38 -16.01
C GLN A 347 -2.39 -9.80 -15.34
N LEU A 348 -1.42 -10.20 -16.10
CA LEU A 348 -0.11 -10.60 -15.56
C LEU A 348 0.87 -9.43 -15.47
N GLY A 349 0.38 -8.22 -15.45
CA GLY A 349 1.20 -7.03 -15.40
C GLY A 349 0.45 -5.79 -15.82
N GLN A 350 1.17 -4.75 -16.04
CA GLN A 350 0.65 -3.43 -16.34
C GLN A 350 -0.03 -3.37 -17.72
N GLY A 351 -1.15 -2.69 -17.79
CA GLY A 351 -1.79 -2.38 -19.07
C GLY A 351 -3.30 -2.47 -19.09
N CYS A 352 -3.91 -3.46 -18.43
CA CYS A 352 -5.36 -3.62 -18.40
C CYS A 352 -6.00 -3.31 -17.05
N GLU A 353 -5.23 -2.87 -16.08
CA GLU A 353 -5.63 -2.60 -14.70
C GLU A 353 -6.23 -1.19 -14.53
N ILE A 354 -6.04 -0.32 -15.50
CA ILE A 354 -6.44 1.08 -15.46
C ILE A 354 -7.59 1.39 -16.44
N GLY A 355 -8.35 2.44 -16.14
CA GLY A 355 -9.45 2.94 -16.96
C GLY A 355 -10.78 2.97 -16.23
N ASN A 356 -11.89 2.95 -16.99
CA ASN A 356 -13.23 3.03 -16.41
C ASN A 356 -13.68 1.66 -15.90
N GLY A 357 -14.12 1.59 -14.66
CA GLY A 357 -14.53 0.39 -13.97
C GLY A 357 -15.97 0.41 -13.45
N ALA A 358 -16.50 -0.78 -13.23
CA ALA A 358 -17.80 -1.03 -12.62
C ALA A 358 -17.65 -1.99 -11.42
N TRP A 359 -18.57 -1.91 -10.49
CA TRP A 359 -18.65 -2.79 -9.33
C TRP A 359 -19.65 -3.92 -9.60
N ILE A 360 -19.17 -5.15 -9.62
CA ILE A 360 -19.95 -6.37 -9.92
C ILE A 360 -20.26 -7.10 -8.62
N ASN A 361 -21.51 -7.43 -8.36
CA ASN A 361 -21.91 -8.10 -7.12
C ASN A 361 -21.29 -9.50 -6.99
N VAL A 362 -20.79 -9.82 -5.79
CA VAL A 362 -20.23 -11.11 -5.40
C VAL A 362 -20.68 -11.48 -3.99
N SER A 363 -20.55 -12.75 -3.63
CA SER A 363 -20.86 -13.24 -2.28
C SER A 363 -19.70 -12.94 -1.32
N ALA A 364 -19.97 -12.39 -0.15
CA ALA A 364 -18.94 -12.18 0.88
C ALA A 364 -18.21 -13.48 1.24
N ALA A 365 -18.93 -14.61 1.35
CA ALA A 365 -18.34 -15.89 1.74
C ALA A 365 -17.44 -16.52 0.67
N ASN A 366 -17.64 -16.16 -0.61
CA ASN A 366 -16.92 -16.72 -1.76
C ASN A 366 -16.30 -15.62 -2.64
N ALA A 367 -15.97 -14.47 -2.05
CA ALA A 367 -15.59 -13.25 -2.78
C ALA A 367 -14.52 -13.50 -3.85
N ARG A 368 -13.44 -14.19 -3.49
CA ARG A 368 -12.33 -14.54 -4.38
C ARG A 368 -12.77 -15.37 -5.59
N THR A 369 -13.52 -16.46 -5.37
CA THR A 369 -13.99 -17.34 -6.45
C THR A 369 -15.04 -16.66 -7.33
N ASP A 370 -15.93 -15.90 -6.71
CA ASP A 370 -16.98 -15.18 -7.43
C ASP A 370 -16.38 -14.04 -8.26
N ALA A 371 -15.35 -13.33 -7.77
CA ALA A 371 -14.64 -12.30 -8.52
C ALA A 371 -14.09 -12.85 -9.84
N ASN A 372 -13.40 -14.00 -9.80
CA ASN A 372 -12.94 -14.67 -11.01
C ASN A 372 -14.11 -15.06 -11.96
N THR A 373 -15.22 -15.56 -11.39
CA THR A 373 -16.39 -15.97 -12.17
C THR A 373 -17.07 -14.80 -12.90
N VAL A 374 -17.13 -13.63 -12.27
CA VAL A 374 -17.74 -12.44 -12.86
C VAL A 374 -16.78 -11.64 -13.75
N GLY A 375 -15.54 -12.08 -13.90
CA GLY A 375 -14.50 -11.40 -14.69
C GLY A 375 -14.08 -10.07 -14.07
N ALA A 376 -13.96 -10.03 -12.75
CA ALA A 376 -13.32 -8.91 -12.07
C ALA A 376 -11.86 -8.76 -12.53
N THR A 377 -11.31 -7.56 -12.44
CA THR A 377 -9.92 -7.31 -12.80
C THR A 377 -9.00 -7.88 -11.74
N GLY A 378 -8.05 -8.71 -12.15
CA GLY A 378 -7.00 -9.22 -11.29
C GLY A 378 -5.82 -8.27 -11.24
N TYR A 379 -5.26 -8.08 -10.06
CA TYR A 379 -4.07 -7.30 -9.76
C TYR A 379 -2.99 -8.21 -9.18
N TYR A 380 -1.73 -7.79 -9.31
CA TYR A 380 -0.61 -8.60 -8.86
C TYR A 380 -0.30 -8.32 -7.39
N ARG A 381 -0.92 -9.04 -6.44
CA ARG A 381 -0.82 -8.82 -5.00
C ARG A 381 -1.25 -7.39 -4.64
N PRO A 382 -2.57 -7.08 -4.64
CA PRO A 382 -3.02 -5.80 -4.08
C PRO A 382 -2.80 -5.83 -2.56
N GLU A 383 -2.01 -4.88 -2.09
CA GLU A 383 -1.57 -4.75 -0.70
C GLU A 383 -2.27 -3.56 -0.01
N ASP A 384 -1.52 -2.69 0.69
CA ASP A 384 -2.12 -1.60 1.48
C ASP A 384 -3.02 -0.67 0.65
N LEU A 385 -4.02 -0.14 1.29
CA LEU A 385 -4.99 0.79 0.72
C LEU A 385 -5.28 1.93 1.69
N GLU A 386 -5.15 3.16 1.21
CA GLU A 386 -5.52 4.38 1.93
C GLU A 386 -6.57 5.20 1.18
N LEU A 387 -7.49 5.82 1.90
CA LEU A 387 -8.34 6.86 1.35
C LEU A 387 -7.57 8.18 1.25
N ASP A 388 -7.78 8.90 0.15
CA ASP A 388 -7.23 10.26 0.00
C ASP A 388 -8.19 11.28 0.64
N ASP A 389 -7.92 11.64 1.88
CA ASP A 389 -8.70 12.62 2.65
C ASP A 389 -8.59 14.06 2.11
N LEU A 390 -7.65 14.33 1.19
CA LEU A 390 -7.49 15.63 0.53
C LEU A 390 -8.18 15.70 -0.83
N PHE A 391 -8.79 14.61 -1.28
CA PHE A 391 -9.54 14.58 -2.52
C PHE A 391 -10.80 15.45 -2.42
N ASP A 392 -10.89 16.49 -3.24
CA ASP A 392 -12.00 17.45 -3.26
C ASP A 392 -13.00 17.22 -4.42
N GLY A 393 -12.77 16.14 -5.20
CA GLY A 393 -13.66 15.74 -6.29
C GLY A 393 -14.91 14.99 -5.79
N PRO A 394 -15.88 14.72 -6.68
CA PRO A 394 -17.08 13.97 -6.32
C PRO A 394 -16.74 12.50 -6.06
N GLY A 395 -17.26 11.97 -4.95
CA GLY A 395 -17.10 10.57 -4.57
C GLY A 395 -15.93 10.33 -3.61
N THR A 396 -15.34 9.13 -3.69
CA THR A 396 -14.22 8.71 -2.84
C THR A 396 -13.04 8.34 -3.71
N ARG A 397 -11.85 8.90 -3.41
CA ARG A 397 -10.58 8.46 -3.97
C ARG A 397 -9.90 7.51 -2.99
N PHE A 398 -9.48 6.37 -3.48
CA PHE A 398 -8.71 5.37 -2.75
C PHE A 398 -7.51 4.95 -3.59
N CYS A 399 -6.38 4.76 -2.95
CA CYS A 399 -5.16 4.32 -3.60
C CYS A 399 -4.66 3.05 -2.96
N TRP A 400 -4.06 2.17 -3.75
CA TRP A 400 -3.51 0.91 -3.26
C TRP A 400 -2.21 0.57 -3.99
N THR A 401 -1.41 -0.27 -3.37
CA THR A 401 -0.20 -0.84 -3.93
C THR A 401 -0.47 -2.19 -4.57
N ASN A 402 0.26 -2.50 -5.62
CA ASN A 402 0.39 -3.83 -6.18
C ASN A 402 1.87 -4.22 -6.08
N THR A 403 2.23 -5.17 -5.25
CA THR A 403 3.62 -5.53 -4.98
C THR A 403 4.33 -6.11 -6.21
N GLY A 404 3.61 -6.84 -7.04
CA GLY A 404 4.21 -7.41 -8.23
C GLY A 404 5.14 -8.60 -7.93
N LEU A 405 6.20 -8.74 -8.72
CA LEU A 405 7.26 -9.73 -8.60
C LEU A 405 8.53 -9.20 -9.28
N ALA A 406 9.41 -8.57 -8.55
CA ALA A 406 10.61 -7.92 -9.06
C ALA A 406 11.52 -8.89 -9.84
N ASP A 407 11.72 -10.11 -9.36
CA ASP A 407 12.46 -11.17 -10.06
C ASP A 407 11.86 -11.55 -11.43
N GLY A 408 10.58 -11.34 -11.63
CA GLY A 408 9.85 -11.54 -12.88
C GLY A 408 9.85 -10.30 -13.78
N GLY A 409 10.45 -9.20 -13.36
CA GLY A 409 10.44 -7.92 -14.08
C GLY A 409 9.15 -7.10 -13.91
N ASN A 410 8.30 -7.47 -12.97
CA ASN A 410 7.16 -6.68 -12.53
C ASN A 410 7.54 -6.03 -11.18
N TYR A 411 7.89 -4.76 -11.21
CA TYR A 411 8.40 -4.05 -10.04
C TYR A 411 7.29 -3.48 -9.14
N GLY A 412 6.04 -3.75 -9.49
CA GLY A 412 4.87 -3.24 -8.76
C GLY A 412 4.50 -1.81 -9.14
N GLU A 413 3.46 -1.30 -8.51
CA GLU A 413 2.88 0.00 -8.85
C GLU A 413 1.96 0.51 -7.73
N VAL A 414 1.65 1.80 -7.75
CA VAL A 414 0.56 2.39 -6.96
C VAL A 414 -0.54 2.80 -7.93
N LEU A 415 -1.75 2.34 -7.68
CA LEU A 415 -2.96 2.71 -8.42
C LEU A 415 -3.89 3.54 -7.55
N CYS A 416 -4.63 4.45 -8.17
CA CYS A 416 -5.70 5.19 -7.50
C CYS A 416 -7.01 5.07 -8.26
N GLY A 417 -8.07 4.70 -7.54
CA GLY A 417 -9.44 4.67 -8.01
C GLY A 417 -10.25 5.86 -7.48
N VAL A 418 -11.03 6.49 -8.34
CA VAL A 418 -12.06 7.46 -7.93
C VAL A 418 -13.42 6.85 -8.18
N ASP A 419 -14.11 6.50 -7.10
CA ASP A 419 -15.49 6.02 -7.13
C ASP A 419 -16.46 7.19 -6.96
N SER A 420 -17.12 7.57 -8.04
CA SER A 420 -18.07 8.70 -8.05
C SER A 420 -19.39 8.41 -7.33
N SER A 421 -19.63 7.16 -6.94
CA SER A 421 -20.88 6.72 -6.32
C SER A 421 -20.62 5.67 -5.22
N PRO A 422 -19.96 6.03 -4.13
CA PRO A 422 -19.48 5.09 -3.12
C PRO A 422 -20.61 4.27 -2.47
N LEU A 423 -21.79 4.84 -2.26
CA LEU A 423 -22.94 4.17 -1.63
C LEU A 423 -23.77 3.30 -2.58
N THR A 424 -23.40 3.24 -3.86
CA THR A 424 -24.12 2.43 -4.85
C THR A 424 -23.15 1.58 -5.67
N ALA A 425 -23.65 0.52 -6.27
CA ALA A 425 -22.89 -0.30 -7.20
C ALA A 425 -23.81 -0.84 -8.29
N ASN A 426 -23.32 -0.85 -9.53
CA ASN A 426 -24.05 -1.35 -10.67
C ASN A 426 -23.10 -1.90 -11.72
N ALA A 427 -23.31 -3.14 -12.14
CA ALA A 427 -22.48 -3.81 -13.13
C ALA A 427 -22.43 -3.12 -14.51
N THR A 428 -23.43 -2.32 -14.83
CA THR A 428 -23.54 -1.64 -16.13
C THR A 428 -23.16 -0.17 -16.10
N GLN A 429 -22.93 0.39 -14.91
CA GLN A 429 -22.52 1.78 -14.73
C GLN A 429 -21.06 1.85 -14.31
N ARG A 430 -20.24 2.45 -15.14
CA ARG A 430 -18.82 2.67 -14.89
C ARG A 430 -18.64 3.87 -13.98
N THR A 431 -18.73 3.66 -12.66
CA THR A 431 -18.65 4.71 -11.65
C THR A 431 -17.25 4.92 -11.10
N VAL A 432 -16.31 4.04 -11.44
CA VAL A 432 -14.92 4.10 -11.00
C VAL A 432 -14.02 4.47 -12.17
N VAL A 433 -13.02 5.31 -11.89
CA VAL A 433 -11.90 5.56 -12.82
C VAL A 433 -10.62 5.22 -12.09
N VAL A 434 -9.88 4.24 -12.61
CA VAL A 434 -8.58 3.82 -12.08
C VAL A 434 -7.46 4.40 -12.91
N ASN A 435 -6.48 5.01 -12.27
CA ASN A 435 -5.27 5.53 -12.90
C ASN A 435 -4.03 4.98 -12.19
N ARG A 436 -2.93 4.82 -12.92
CA ARG A 436 -1.63 4.56 -12.33
C ARG A 436 -1.09 5.84 -11.74
N PHE A 437 -0.54 5.74 -10.56
CA PHE A 437 -0.04 6.86 -9.79
C PHE A 437 1.49 6.83 -9.70
N VAL A 438 2.05 5.65 -9.43
CA VAL A 438 3.49 5.37 -9.47
C VAL A 438 3.70 4.05 -10.18
N GLU A 439 4.74 3.94 -10.99
CA GLU A 439 5.21 2.71 -11.60
C GLU A 439 6.58 2.38 -11.02
N GLY A 440 6.72 1.17 -10.45
CA GLY A 440 7.96 0.70 -9.85
C GLY A 440 9.07 0.48 -10.88
N ASP A 441 10.30 0.52 -10.43
CA ASP A 441 11.50 0.21 -11.19
C ASP A 441 12.49 -0.63 -10.35
N GLN A 442 13.72 -0.80 -10.81
CA GLN A 442 14.73 -1.58 -10.10
C GLN A 442 15.19 -0.97 -8.77
N ASP A 443 14.99 0.33 -8.55
CA ASP A 443 15.37 1.04 -7.31
C ASP A 443 14.18 1.20 -6.35
N MET A 444 12.95 1.22 -6.88
CA MET A 444 11.71 1.22 -6.12
C MET A 444 10.84 0.06 -6.61
N ASN A 445 10.80 -1.01 -5.84
CA ASN A 445 10.11 -2.23 -6.24
C ASN A 445 9.41 -2.88 -5.06
N GLN A 446 8.49 -3.76 -5.38
CA GLN A 446 7.65 -4.44 -4.41
C GLN A 446 6.99 -3.45 -3.42
N PRO A 447 6.27 -2.42 -3.90
CA PRO A 447 5.54 -1.54 -3.02
C PRO A 447 4.47 -2.35 -2.27
N ASP A 448 4.48 -2.21 -0.97
CA ASP A 448 3.57 -2.89 -0.07
C ASP A 448 2.69 -1.86 0.63
N ASN A 449 3.22 -1.18 1.63
CA ASN A 449 2.46 -0.18 2.35
C ASN A 449 2.45 1.19 1.63
N PHE A 450 1.42 1.97 1.96
CA PHE A 450 1.17 3.27 1.36
C PHE A 450 0.61 4.25 2.39
N ALA A 451 1.07 5.51 2.35
CA ALA A 451 0.55 6.54 3.24
C ALA A 451 0.49 7.91 2.57
N PHE A 452 -0.56 8.67 2.86
CA PHE A 452 -0.62 10.10 2.53
C PHE A 452 -0.03 10.95 3.66
N GLN A 453 0.78 11.95 3.30
CA GLN A 453 1.15 12.98 4.25
C GLN A 453 0.02 14.01 4.34
N PRO A 454 -0.63 14.16 5.51
CA PRO A 454 -1.68 15.15 5.71
C PRO A 454 -1.23 16.56 5.29
N LYS A 455 -2.15 17.37 4.75
CA LYS A 455 -1.94 18.75 4.28
C LYS A 455 -1.10 18.93 3.02
N THR A 456 -0.39 17.93 2.56
CA THR A 456 0.47 18.05 1.38
C THR A 456 -0.04 17.25 0.19
N GLY A 457 -0.71 16.12 0.44
CA GLY A 457 -1.05 15.13 -0.56
C GLY A 457 0.16 14.37 -1.11
N ASN A 458 1.38 14.65 -0.62
CA ASN A 458 2.50 13.78 -0.90
C ASN A 458 2.18 12.39 -0.38
N HIS A 459 2.52 11.37 -1.13
CA HIS A 459 2.35 10.01 -0.69
C HIS A 459 3.70 9.35 -0.47
N TYR A 460 3.67 8.32 0.33
CA TYR A 460 4.85 7.55 0.72
C TYR A 460 4.61 6.11 0.31
N VAL A 461 5.59 5.55 -0.38
CA VAL A 461 5.61 4.16 -0.84
C VAL A 461 6.64 3.41 -0.02
N ILE A 462 6.26 2.30 0.54
CA ILE A 462 7.06 1.47 1.42
C ILE A 462 7.24 0.12 0.75
N GLU A 463 8.47 -0.40 0.70
CA GLU A 463 8.81 -1.66 0.04
C GLU A 463 8.66 -2.86 0.98
N ASP A 464 8.06 -3.96 0.49
CA ASP A 464 8.13 -5.32 1.05
C ASP A 464 9.44 -5.97 0.61
N ASN A 465 10.53 -5.55 1.21
CA ASN A 465 11.85 -6.12 0.94
C ASN A 465 12.66 -6.19 2.24
N PRO A 466 13.38 -7.28 2.48
CA PRO A 466 14.46 -7.27 3.46
C PRO A 466 15.42 -6.13 3.15
N ASN A 467 15.69 -5.26 4.14
CA ASN A 467 16.45 -4.03 3.92
C ASN A 467 15.70 -3.00 3.06
N GLY A 468 14.36 -2.99 3.12
CA GLY A 468 13.47 -2.17 2.30
C GLY A 468 13.59 -0.67 2.52
N ASP A 469 13.09 0.06 1.56
CA ASP A 469 13.18 1.51 1.48
C ASP A 469 11.81 2.18 1.60
N ILE A 470 11.80 3.45 1.98
CA ILE A 470 10.62 4.32 1.95
C ILE A 470 10.90 5.50 1.03
N PHE A 471 9.98 5.72 0.11
CA PHE A 471 10.01 6.82 -0.85
C PHE A 471 8.93 7.85 -0.54
N ALA A 472 9.27 9.13 -0.67
CA ALA A 472 8.32 10.24 -0.68
C ALA A 472 8.05 10.66 -2.13
N CYS A 473 6.80 10.67 -2.55
CA CYS A 473 6.38 10.92 -3.92
C CYS A 473 5.48 12.16 -4.03
N LEU A 474 5.45 12.78 -5.20
CA LEU A 474 4.61 13.94 -5.49
C LEU A 474 3.12 13.57 -5.58
N PRO A 475 2.19 14.53 -5.30
CA PRO A 475 0.78 14.18 -5.06
C PRO A 475 0.00 13.60 -6.23
N ASP A 476 0.34 13.84 -7.47
CA ASP A 476 -0.57 13.57 -8.58
C ASP A 476 0.02 12.78 -9.75
N GLY A 477 1.21 12.22 -9.60
CA GLY A 477 1.87 11.44 -10.65
C GLY A 477 1.93 12.19 -12.00
N ALA A 478 1.86 13.53 -11.98
CA ALA A 478 1.85 14.36 -13.18
C ALA A 478 3.21 14.45 -13.88
N ASP A 479 4.16 13.76 -13.39
CA ASP A 479 5.59 13.83 -13.63
C ASP A 479 6.15 12.58 -14.29
N ARG A 480 5.36 11.95 -15.14
CA ARG A 480 5.69 10.74 -15.93
C ARG A 480 7.03 10.78 -16.66
N ASP A 481 7.63 11.95 -16.78
CA ASP A 481 8.94 12.16 -17.39
C ASP A 481 10.09 12.13 -16.36
N ILE A 482 9.80 11.88 -15.08
CA ILE A 482 10.79 11.70 -14.01
C ILE A 482 11.11 10.21 -13.88
N LYS A 483 12.38 9.89 -13.68
CA LYS A 483 12.88 8.50 -13.65
C LYS A 483 12.19 7.62 -12.60
N THR A 484 11.77 8.21 -11.48
CA THR A 484 11.14 7.53 -10.34
C THR A 484 9.75 8.09 -10.03
N ASP A 485 9.01 8.48 -11.04
CA ASP A 485 7.66 9.07 -10.90
C ASP A 485 7.55 10.18 -9.83
N GLY A 486 8.59 11.03 -9.75
CA GLY A 486 8.61 12.13 -8.78
C GLY A 486 8.85 11.69 -7.34
N CYS A 487 9.42 10.53 -7.12
CA CYS A 487 9.76 10.01 -5.80
C CYS A 487 11.21 10.27 -5.42
N VAL A 488 11.47 10.37 -4.12
CA VAL A 488 12.81 10.43 -3.53
C VAL A 488 12.89 9.49 -2.34
N LYS A 489 14.00 8.77 -2.19
CA LYS A 489 14.23 7.84 -1.09
C LYS A 489 14.51 8.61 0.21
N ILE A 490 13.76 8.32 1.26
CA ILE A 490 13.87 9.05 2.53
C ILE A 490 14.30 8.20 3.72
N LEU A 491 14.09 6.91 3.64
CA LEU A 491 14.47 5.94 4.68
C LEU A 491 14.88 4.63 4.04
N SER A 492 15.79 3.92 4.69
CA SER A 492 16.21 2.56 4.35
C SER A 492 16.51 1.78 5.62
N VAL A 493 15.96 0.58 5.73
CA VAL A 493 16.23 -0.34 6.85
C VAL A 493 17.59 -1.00 6.66
N LYS A 494 18.36 -1.19 7.74
CA LYS A 494 19.70 -1.79 7.70
C LYS A 494 19.71 -3.28 7.98
N ASP A 495 18.69 -3.78 8.64
CA ASP A 495 18.55 -5.20 8.95
C ASP A 495 18.11 -5.94 7.67
N THR A 496 18.89 -6.94 7.26
CA THR A 496 18.60 -7.73 6.05
C THR A 496 17.54 -8.80 6.26
N SER A 497 17.03 -8.96 7.47
CA SER A 497 15.86 -9.81 7.77
C SER A 497 14.58 -9.01 7.98
N ALA A 498 14.70 -7.69 8.15
CA ALA A 498 13.59 -6.81 8.48
C ALA A 498 13.15 -5.98 7.26
N GLU A 499 11.91 -5.61 7.30
CA GLU A 499 11.28 -4.69 6.35
C GLU A 499 10.58 -3.53 7.08
N PRO A 500 10.45 -2.37 6.43
CA PRO A 500 9.63 -1.28 6.93
C PRO A 500 8.15 -1.55 6.60
N THR A 501 7.25 -1.37 7.56
CA THR A 501 5.81 -1.52 7.33
C THR A 501 4.98 -0.59 8.21
N GLY A 502 3.68 -0.50 7.97
CA GLY A 502 2.76 0.26 8.82
C GLY A 502 3.08 1.74 8.92
N PHE A 503 3.64 2.38 7.93
CA PHE A 503 4.03 3.80 7.95
C PHE A 503 2.81 4.72 7.97
N LYS A 504 2.70 5.58 8.98
CA LYS A 504 1.56 6.50 9.11
C LYS A 504 1.92 7.83 9.78
N PHE A 505 1.42 8.93 9.21
CA PHE A 505 1.59 10.27 9.77
C PHE A 505 0.52 10.61 10.82
N THR A 506 0.91 11.39 11.85
CA THR A 506 -0.04 12.16 12.65
C THR A 506 -0.70 13.26 11.77
N ALA A 507 -1.89 13.72 12.14
CA ALA A 507 -2.67 14.69 11.36
C ALA A 507 -1.95 16.02 11.09
N ASP A 508 -0.90 16.36 11.83
CA ASP A 508 -0.09 17.54 11.56
C ASP A 508 0.91 17.34 10.39
N GLY A 509 1.10 16.08 9.94
CA GLY A 509 2.01 15.72 8.85
C GLY A 509 3.50 15.86 9.19
N LYS A 510 3.86 16.01 10.46
CA LYS A 510 5.26 16.28 10.89
C LYS A 510 5.92 15.14 11.65
N THR A 511 5.13 14.19 12.09
CA THR A 511 5.57 12.99 12.79
C THR A 511 5.00 11.78 12.08
N ALA A 512 5.82 10.80 11.79
CA ALA A 512 5.40 9.50 11.29
C ALA A 512 5.78 8.40 12.29
N TYR A 513 5.06 7.31 12.24
CA TYR A 513 5.38 6.07 12.95
C TYR A 513 5.60 4.97 11.93
N LEU A 514 6.40 3.98 12.30
CA LEU A 514 6.84 2.91 11.42
C LEU A 514 7.06 1.64 12.24
N SER A 515 6.60 0.51 11.75
CA SER A 515 7.00 -0.82 12.23
C SER A 515 8.29 -1.25 11.51
N ILE A 516 9.19 -1.91 12.23
CA ILE A 516 10.32 -2.65 11.65
C ILE A 516 10.02 -4.11 11.87
N GLN A 517 9.41 -4.72 10.87
CA GLN A 517 8.88 -6.07 10.91
C GLN A 517 9.98 -7.09 10.65
N HIS A 518 9.84 -8.30 11.17
CA HIS A 518 10.79 -9.39 11.01
C HIS A 518 12.22 -9.08 11.47
N SER A 519 12.38 -8.11 12.37
CA SER A 519 13.69 -7.75 12.92
C SER A 519 14.37 -8.96 13.58
N ASP A 520 15.70 -9.05 13.48
CA ASP A 520 16.49 -10.07 14.18
C ASP A 520 16.21 -10.03 15.70
N ASP A 521 15.54 -11.03 16.19
CA ASP A 521 15.13 -11.17 17.60
C ASP A 521 16.09 -12.03 18.45
N THR A 522 17.14 -12.60 17.86
CA THR A 522 18.05 -13.57 18.50
C THR A 522 18.73 -13.02 19.75
N SER A 523 18.93 -11.71 19.83
CA SER A 523 19.52 -11.01 20.98
C SER A 523 18.51 -10.23 21.82
N MET A 524 17.20 -10.46 21.60
CA MET A 524 16.13 -9.72 22.29
C MET A 524 15.35 -10.63 23.22
N PRO A 525 14.85 -10.12 24.37
CA PRO A 525 13.99 -10.89 25.24
C PRO A 525 12.61 -11.10 24.60
N LYS A 526 12.02 -12.25 24.83
CA LYS A 526 10.59 -12.46 24.55
C LYS A 526 9.73 -11.64 25.51
N VAL A 527 8.65 -11.10 24.99
CA VAL A 527 7.61 -10.43 25.79
C VAL A 527 6.32 -11.23 25.63
N ASP A 528 5.66 -11.53 26.72
CA ASP A 528 4.39 -12.28 26.72
C ASP A 528 4.52 -13.68 26.05
N ASP A 529 5.68 -14.33 26.22
CA ASP A 529 6.09 -15.61 25.60
C ASP A 529 6.28 -15.56 24.07
N TYR A 530 6.26 -14.39 23.46
CA TYR A 530 6.38 -14.19 22.02
C TYR A 530 7.63 -13.37 21.67
N ALA A 531 8.20 -13.59 20.49
CA ALA A 531 9.30 -12.77 19.96
C ALA A 531 8.84 -11.33 19.71
N THR A 532 9.78 -10.40 19.52
CA THR A 532 9.44 -8.98 19.50
C THR A 532 10.04 -8.24 18.30
N ASP A 533 9.32 -7.23 17.84
CA ASP A 533 9.75 -6.22 16.87
C ASP A 533 9.80 -4.81 17.46
N ASP A 534 10.30 -3.88 16.66
CA ASP A 534 10.48 -2.48 17.04
C ASP A 534 9.46 -1.57 16.34
N ILE A 535 8.86 -0.66 17.10
CA ILE A 535 8.09 0.46 16.53
C ILE A 535 8.90 1.74 16.73
N ILE A 536 9.13 2.48 15.67
CA ILE A 536 9.87 3.74 15.69
C ILE A 536 8.97 4.94 15.37
N LYS A 537 9.34 6.08 15.93
CA LYS A 537 8.77 7.38 15.63
C LYS A 537 9.79 8.18 14.84
N ILE A 538 9.36 8.74 13.72
CA ILE A 538 10.19 9.57 12.86
C ILE A 538 9.68 11.01 12.94
N THR A 539 10.56 11.94 13.28
CA THR A 539 10.26 13.37 13.39
C THR A 539 11.18 14.18 12.49
N GLY A 540 10.84 15.44 12.25
CA GLY A 540 11.63 16.34 11.43
C GLY A 540 11.02 16.66 10.08
N PHE A 541 9.94 16.01 9.70
CA PHE A 541 9.15 16.40 8.53
C PHE A 541 8.62 17.82 8.67
N ARG A 542 8.58 18.53 7.56
CA ARG A 542 8.05 19.89 7.49
C ARG A 542 6.94 19.94 6.44
N ILE A 543 5.90 20.71 6.72
CA ILE A 543 4.92 21.01 5.69
C ILE A 543 5.55 22.04 4.74
N PRO A 544 5.76 21.70 3.47
CA PRO A 544 6.36 22.60 2.50
C PRO A 544 5.59 23.92 2.39
N PHE A 545 6.31 25.02 2.20
CA PHE A 545 5.73 26.37 2.18
C PHE A 545 4.60 26.54 1.14
N ARG A 546 4.66 25.79 0.04
CA ARG A 546 3.64 25.80 -1.03
C ARG A 546 2.25 25.29 -0.60
N PHE A 547 2.19 24.56 0.54
CA PHE A 547 0.96 23.99 1.11
C PHE A 547 0.50 24.71 2.40
N GLN A 548 1.17 25.78 2.79
CA GLN A 548 0.84 26.56 3.99
C GLN A 548 -0.19 27.66 3.67
N HIS A 549 -1.35 27.31 3.13
CA HIS A 549 -2.42 28.28 2.85
C HIS A 549 -3.51 28.20 3.89
#